data_cf0fb77176610c1513d22804de8fb16e
#
_entry.id   cf0fb77176610c1513d22804de8fb16e
#
_cell.length_a   1.000
_cell.length_b   1.000
_cell.length_c   1.000
_cell.angle_alpha   90.00
_cell.angle_beta   90.00
_cell.angle_gamma   90.00
#
_symmetry.space_group_name_H-M   'P 1'
#
loop_
_entity.id
_entity.type
_entity.pdbx_description
1 polymer ?
#
loop_
_entity_poly.entity_id
_entity_poly.type
_entity_poly.pdbx_seq_one_letter_code
_entity_poly.pdbx_strand_id
1 'polypeptide(L)'
;MSLIRAEENIRQALLLEDIRRKANKTKNLRATAGRVSRGATEVMVKITGFGKGGGHIKAHLDYNSRNGKVELENDRGEVFSSQEEIKEVVKEWGSEFSDHKRRQNQRDTMHMVLSMPEGVEPESVKNAVRDFAKDVFGKNHEYVFALHTDELHPHVHLTVKMLGHDGNRLNPRKDDLRQWRDDFALAMRDQGVDAEATPRASRGIVKKPESQVIRHIEKGDKTHKPRKSKVKALKELEVIEEIKAEINGQPPVERVWDKMILQQQRTIRGAWLGAANELRETPDPSDKNLSGDIQSFVAAMPKIDTERHEIKARLIERFSIQRENAQVIPGAGQTANQIETSPKSKEPESKDLER
;
A
#
# COMPACT_ATOMS: atom_id res chain seq x y z
N MET A 1 37.06 6.75 0.93
CA MET A 1 36.11 7.80 0.51
C MET A 1 34.98 7.26 -0.38
N SER A 2 35.23 6.34 -1.32
CA SER A 2 34.20 5.81 -2.22
C SER A 2 33.08 5.04 -1.50
N LEU A 3 33.39 4.21 -0.49
CA LEU A 3 32.39 3.46 0.27
C LEU A 3 31.41 4.36 1.06
N ILE A 4 31.89 5.46 1.62
CA ILE A 4 31.03 6.42 2.34
C ILE A 4 30.05 7.07 1.36
N ARG A 5 30.53 7.44 0.17
CA ARG A 5 29.67 7.99 -0.89
C ARG A 5 28.68 6.97 -1.43
N ALA A 6 29.11 5.71 -1.59
CA ALA A 6 28.21 4.64 -1.98
C ALA A 6 27.07 4.45 -0.97
N GLU A 7 27.38 4.42 0.32
CA GLU A 7 26.37 4.28 1.38
C GLU A 7 25.45 5.51 1.46
N GLU A 8 25.96 6.71 1.25
CA GLU A 8 25.14 7.92 1.19
C GLU A 8 24.18 7.91 0.00
N ASN A 9 24.66 7.50 -1.17
CA ASN A 9 23.82 7.33 -2.36
C ASN A 9 22.77 6.23 -2.16
N ILE A 10 23.11 5.10 -1.54
CA ILE A 10 22.15 4.05 -1.19
C ILE A 10 21.08 4.59 -0.23
N ARG A 11 21.48 5.34 0.79
CA ARG A 11 20.56 5.98 1.74
C ARG A 11 19.58 6.89 1.03
N GLN A 12 20.06 7.73 0.12
CA GLN A 12 19.24 8.63 -0.69
C GLN A 12 18.29 7.86 -1.61
N ALA A 13 18.78 6.82 -2.28
CA ALA A 13 17.97 5.99 -3.19
C ALA A 13 16.85 5.22 -2.45
N LEU A 14 17.13 4.78 -1.22
CA LEU A 14 16.16 4.11 -0.35
C LEU A 14 15.23 5.07 0.38
N LEU A 15 15.38 6.40 0.17
CA LEU A 15 14.61 7.44 0.86
C LEU A 15 14.67 7.31 2.39
N LEU A 16 15.83 6.88 2.90
CA LEU A 16 16.11 6.85 4.32
C LEU A 16 16.49 8.27 4.73
N GLU A 17 15.50 9.09 5.07
CA GLU A 17 15.73 10.41 5.65
C GLU A 17 16.63 10.29 6.87
N ASP A 18 17.40 11.34 7.17
CA ASP A 18 18.24 11.42 8.38
C ASP A 18 17.37 11.18 9.61
N ILE A 19 17.24 9.91 9.94
CA ILE A 19 16.64 9.51 11.20
C ILE A 19 17.70 9.82 12.24
N ARG A 20 17.66 11.03 12.81
CA ARG A 20 18.27 11.34 14.10
C ARG A 20 17.63 10.44 15.14
N ARG A 21 17.92 9.15 15.10
CA ARG A 21 17.37 8.20 16.04
C ARG A 21 18.43 7.31 16.58
N LYS A 22 18.37 7.31 17.90
CA LYS A 22 19.03 6.40 18.81
C LYS A 22 19.47 5.14 18.07
N ALA A 23 20.79 4.98 18.04
CA ALA A 23 21.51 3.85 17.54
C ALA A 23 20.92 2.54 18.04
N ASN A 24 20.03 1.94 17.25
CA ASN A 24 19.72 0.56 17.42
C ASN A 24 19.60 -0.07 16.04
N LYS A 25 20.63 -0.80 15.71
CA LYS A 25 20.91 -1.56 14.49
C LYS A 25 21.22 -0.66 13.30
N THR A 26 22.49 -0.47 13.08
CA THR A 26 23.03 0.01 11.79
C THR A 26 22.46 -0.88 10.70
N LYS A 27 21.42 -0.40 10.04
CA LYS A 27 20.84 -1.11 8.89
C LYS A 27 22.00 -1.32 7.92
N ASN A 28 22.36 -2.54 7.62
CA ASN A 28 23.40 -2.79 6.65
C ASN A 28 22.86 -2.35 5.27
N LEU A 29 23.16 -1.12 4.90
CA LEU A 29 22.65 -0.47 3.69
C LEU A 29 23.00 -1.25 2.43
N ARG A 30 24.20 -1.85 2.37
CA ARG A 30 24.61 -2.67 1.24
C ARG A 30 23.81 -3.96 1.14
N ALA A 31 23.57 -4.63 2.27
CA ALA A 31 22.72 -5.83 2.27
C ALA A 31 21.27 -5.48 1.88
N THR A 32 20.72 -4.37 2.37
CA THR A 32 19.39 -3.90 1.96
C THR A 32 19.36 -3.56 0.46
N ALA A 33 20.36 -2.81 -0.05
CA ALA A 33 20.45 -2.51 -1.46
C ALA A 33 20.55 -3.76 -2.31
N GLY A 34 21.33 -4.76 -1.87
CA GLY A 34 21.46 -6.03 -2.56
C GLY A 34 20.14 -6.82 -2.61
N ARG A 35 19.40 -6.90 -1.51
CA ARG A 35 18.07 -7.56 -1.52
C ARG A 35 17.08 -6.83 -2.42
N VAL A 36 17.02 -5.50 -2.33
CA VAL A 36 16.13 -4.69 -3.18
C VAL A 36 16.47 -4.84 -4.65
N SER A 37 17.76 -4.75 -5.02
CA SER A 37 18.20 -4.86 -6.42
C SER A 37 18.00 -6.25 -7.00
N ARG A 38 18.05 -7.30 -6.20
CA ARG A 38 17.71 -8.67 -6.60
C ARG A 38 16.23 -9.01 -6.55
N GLY A 39 15.35 -8.03 -6.25
CA GLY A 39 13.91 -8.21 -6.32
C GLY A 39 13.25 -8.73 -5.05
N ALA A 40 13.89 -8.57 -3.88
CA ALA A 40 13.25 -8.91 -2.60
C ALA A 40 11.83 -8.34 -2.51
N THR A 41 10.90 -9.13 -2.01
CA THR A 41 9.48 -8.76 -1.91
C THR A 41 9.24 -7.63 -0.91
N GLU A 42 8.25 -6.79 -1.16
CA GLU A 42 7.91 -5.68 -0.26
C GLU A 42 6.85 -6.15 0.75
N VAL A 43 7.14 -5.99 2.04
CA VAL A 43 6.18 -6.26 3.10
C VAL A 43 5.13 -5.16 3.18
N MET A 44 3.91 -5.53 3.59
CA MET A 44 2.86 -4.56 3.90
C MET A 44 2.46 -4.66 5.37
N VAL A 45 2.56 -3.54 6.10
CA VAL A 45 2.00 -3.38 7.45
C VAL A 45 1.09 -2.16 7.44
N LYS A 46 -0.16 -2.35 7.82
CA LYS A 46 -1.18 -1.30 7.79
C LYS A 46 -2.07 -1.37 9.02
N ILE A 47 -2.28 -0.24 9.70
CA ILE A 47 -3.38 -0.09 10.66
C ILE A 47 -4.67 0.11 9.85
N THR A 48 -5.62 -0.79 10.03
CA THR A 48 -6.92 -0.77 9.32
C THR A 48 -8.01 -0.07 10.11
N GLY A 49 -7.86 0.00 11.43
CA GLY A 49 -8.84 0.66 12.30
C GLY A 49 -8.55 0.49 13.77
N PHE A 50 -9.53 0.89 14.57
CA PHE A 50 -9.48 0.79 16.03
C PHE A 50 -10.85 0.34 16.54
N GLY A 51 -10.84 -0.62 17.49
CA GLY A 51 -12.03 -1.04 18.20
C GLY A 51 -12.36 -0.06 19.35
N LYS A 52 -13.66 0.14 19.58
CA LYS A 52 -14.18 1.00 20.64
C LYS A 52 -15.25 0.25 21.43
N GLY A 53 -14.88 -0.28 22.58
CA GLY A 53 -15.77 -1.08 23.44
C GLY A 53 -16.02 -2.50 22.93
N GLY A 54 -16.60 -3.32 23.80
CA GLY A 54 -16.78 -4.76 23.60
C GLY A 54 -17.53 -5.13 22.31
N GLY A 55 -18.54 -4.36 21.90
CA GLY A 55 -19.31 -4.63 20.71
C GLY A 55 -18.49 -4.54 19.41
N HIS A 56 -17.63 -3.52 19.29
CA HIS A 56 -16.74 -3.38 18.12
C HIS A 56 -15.66 -4.45 18.09
N ILE A 57 -15.14 -4.83 19.28
CA ILE A 57 -14.13 -5.87 19.42
C ILE A 57 -14.72 -7.22 19.02
N LYS A 58 -15.93 -7.53 19.53
CA LYS A 58 -16.66 -8.75 19.14
C LYS A 58 -16.82 -8.85 17.62
N ALA A 59 -17.38 -7.83 17.00
CA ALA A 59 -17.59 -7.82 15.56
C ALA A 59 -16.29 -7.99 14.76
N HIS A 60 -15.18 -7.44 15.27
CA HIS A 60 -13.89 -7.55 14.62
C HIS A 60 -13.26 -8.94 14.79
N LEU A 61 -13.34 -9.56 15.98
CA LEU A 61 -12.84 -10.91 16.21
C LEU A 61 -13.72 -11.96 15.48
N ASP A 62 -15.05 -11.77 15.42
CA ASP A 62 -15.93 -12.60 14.61
C ASP A 62 -15.56 -12.51 13.12
N TYR A 63 -15.20 -11.31 12.62
CA TYR A 63 -14.73 -11.12 11.25
C TYR A 63 -13.38 -11.80 11.01
N ASN A 64 -12.39 -11.63 11.90
CA ASN A 64 -11.07 -12.20 11.75
C ASN A 64 -11.08 -13.73 11.83
N SER A 65 -11.91 -14.31 12.70
CA SER A 65 -12.09 -15.75 12.82
C SER A 65 -13.05 -16.35 11.78
N ARG A 66 -13.65 -15.51 10.90
CA ARG A 66 -14.71 -15.96 9.99
C ARG A 66 -15.84 -16.68 10.73
N ASN A 67 -16.25 -16.14 11.90
CA ASN A 67 -17.20 -16.75 12.82
C ASN A 67 -16.77 -18.14 13.30
N GLY A 68 -15.50 -18.31 13.67
CA GLY A 68 -14.95 -19.55 14.19
C GLY A 68 -14.50 -20.55 13.12
N LYS A 69 -14.41 -20.17 11.86
CA LYS A 69 -13.90 -21.02 10.77
C LYS A 69 -12.38 -20.87 10.54
N VAL A 70 -11.80 -19.83 11.07
CA VAL A 70 -10.37 -19.54 11.03
C VAL A 70 -9.87 -19.41 12.45
N GLU A 71 -8.77 -20.07 12.74
CA GLU A 71 -8.15 -20.07 14.07
C GLU A 71 -7.67 -18.67 14.44
N LEU A 72 -7.87 -18.31 15.70
CA LEU A 72 -7.21 -17.18 16.35
C LEU A 72 -6.10 -17.72 17.26
N GLU A 73 -4.96 -17.06 17.26
CA GLU A 73 -3.85 -17.35 18.18
C GLU A 73 -3.58 -16.11 19.02
N ASN A 74 -3.37 -16.29 20.33
CA ASN A 74 -3.07 -15.18 21.24
C ASN A 74 -1.57 -15.04 21.54
N ASP A 75 -1.24 -14.05 22.36
CA ASP A 75 0.11 -13.72 22.80
C ASP A 75 0.79 -14.84 23.64
N ARG A 76 0.01 -15.78 24.18
CA ARG A 76 0.48 -16.95 24.94
C ARG A 76 0.66 -18.19 24.06
N GLY A 77 0.31 -18.12 22.77
CA GLY A 77 0.34 -19.25 21.85
C GLY A 77 -0.87 -20.17 21.97
N GLU A 78 -1.93 -19.75 22.68
CA GLU A 78 -3.18 -20.49 22.76
C GLU A 78 -3.95 -20.29 21.45
N VAL A 79 -4.52 -21.38 20.92
CA VAL A 79 -5.25 -21.39 19.65
C VAL A 79 -6.74 -21.62 19.92
N PHE A 80 -7.57 -20.74 19.40
CA PHE A 80 -9.02 -20.78 19.50
C PHE A 80 -9.60 -21.14 18.14
N SER A 81 -10.24 -22.29 18.02
CA SER A 81 -10.72 -22.86 16.74
C SER A 81 -12.23 -22.99 16.68
N SER A 82 -12.93 -22.69 17.76
CA SER A 82 -14.39 -22.73 17.83
C SER A 82 -15.00 -21.36 18.09
N GLN A 83 -16.26 -21.20 17.71
CA GLN A 83 -17.00 -19.94 17.96
C GLN A 83 -17.21 -19.71 19.46
N GLU A 84 -17.32 -20.78 20.24
CA GLU A 84 -17.49 -20.74 21.69
C GLU A 84 -16.23 -20.19 22.37
N GLU A 85 -15.05 -20.72 22.03
CA GLU A 85 -13.78 -20.25 22.55
C GLU A 85 -13.51 -18.78 22.20
N ILE A 86 -13.85 -18.38 20.97
CA ILE A 86 -13.72 -16.97 20.53
C ILE A 86 -14.65 -16.05 21.33
N LYS A 87 -15.86 -16.51 21.67
CA LYS A 87 -16.77 -15.75 22.56
C LYS A 87 -16.18 -15.57 23.96
N GLU A 88 -15.42 -16.53 24.47
CA GLU A 88 -14.75 -16.41 25.76
C GLU A 88 -13.66 -15.33 25.71
N VAL A 89 -12.81 -15.32 24.68
CA VAL A 89 -11.81 -14.26 24.46
C VAL A 89 -12.48 -12.89 24.38
N VAL A 90 -13.57 -12.80 23.62
CA VAL A 90 -14.34 -11.54 23.49
C VAL A 90 -14.92 -11.11 24.84
N LYS A 91 -15.42 -12.05 25.63
CA LYS A 91 -15.97 -11.78 26.97
C LYS A 91 -14.89 -11.32 27.95
N GLU A 92 -13.74 -11.99 27.96
CA GLU A 92 -12.58 -11.60 28.77
C GLU A 92 -12.15 -10.17 28.44
N TRP A 93 -11.84 -9.91 27.18
CA TRP A 93 -11.46 -8.57 26.75
C TRP A 93 -12.56 -7.54 26.94
N GLY A 94 -13.84 -7.91 26.73
CA GLY A 94 -14.99 -7.02 26.87
C GLY A 94 -15.25 -6.60 28.33
N SER A 95 -15.04 -7.51 29.31
CA SER A 95 -15.20 -7.20 30.73
C SER A 95 -14.20 -6.15 31.19
N GLU A 96 -12.95 -6.29 30.82
CA GLU A 96 -11.89 -5.31 31.14
C GLU A 96 -12.16 -3.90 30.59
N PHE A 97 -12.84 -3.79 29.43
CA PHE A 97 -13.19 -2.50 28.86
C PHE A 97 -14.44 -1.87 29.48
N SER A 98 -15.27 -2.63 30.18
CA SER A 98 -16.47 -2.12 30.84
C SER A 98 -16.20 -1.62 32.26
N ASP A 99 -15.18 -2.14 32.93
CA ASP A 99 -14.88 -1.82 34.33
C ASP A 99 -14.17 -0.47 34.54
N HIS A 100 -13.66 0.15 33.50
CA HIS A 100 -12.98 1.42 33.58
C HIS A 100 -13.88 2.57 33.05
N LYS A 101 -13.80 3.73 33.70
CA LYS A 101 -14.42 4.96 33.20
C LYS A 101 -13.87 5.30 31.81
N ARG A 102 -14.58 4.84 30.77
CA ARG A 102 -14.17 5.04 29.39
C ARG A 102 -14.46 6.47 28.93
N ARG A 103 -13.49 7.06 28.24
CA ARG A 103 -13.74 8.33 27.51
C ARG A 103 -14.56 8.05 26.26
N GLN A 104 -15.43 9.00 25.88
CA GLN A 104 -16.12 8.94 24.60
C GLN A 104 -15.08 8.78 23.45
N ASN A 105 -15.30 7.85 22.53
CA ASN A 105 -14.39 7.55 21.44
C ASN A 105 -13.01 6.95 21.82
N GLN A 106 -12.85 6.43 23.02
CA GLN A 106 -11.63 5.75 23.41
C GLN A 106 -11.35 4.55 22.49
N ARG A 107 -10.12 4.44 22.03
CA ARG A 107 -9.63 3.31 21.22
C ARG A 107 -9.15 2.21 22.16
N ASP A 108 -9.81 1.06 22.17
CA ASP A 108 -9.48 -0.05 23.08
C ASP A 108 -8.62 -1.10 22.42
N THR A 109 -8.80 -1.31 21.12
CA THR A 109 -7.94 -2.18 20.32
C THR A 109 -7.46 -1.48 19.06
N MET A 110 -6.29 -1.88 18.58
CA MET A 110 -5.73 -1.51 17.29
C MET A 110 -5.82 -2.73 16.36
N HIS A 111 -6.30 -2.51 15.16
CA HIS A 111 -6.44 -3.53 14.13
C HIS A 111 -5.37 -3.31 13.05
N MET A 112 -4.60 -4.34 12.77
CA MET A 112 -3.54 -4.31 11.78
C MET A 112 -3.72 -5.43 10.76
N VAL A 113 -3.21 -5.20 9.56
CA VAL A 113 -3.00 -6.23 8.54
C VAL A 113 -1.53 -6.24 8.17
N LEU A 114 -0.93 -7.42 8.26
CA LEU A 114 0.40 -7.70 7.77
C LEU A 114 0.27 -8.68 6.60
N SER A 115 0.86 -8.34 5.46
CA SER A 115 0.65 -9.12 4.23
C SER A 115 1.91 -9.20 3.40
N MET A 116 2.02 -10.29 2.64
CA MET A 116 3.04 -10.50 1.63
C MET A 116 2.41 -10.61 0.24
N PRO A 117 3.17 -10.38 -0.84
CA PRO A 117 2.69 -10.63 -2.19
C PRO A 117 2.34 -12.09 -2.45
N GLU A 118 1.60 -12.33 -3.53
CA GLU A 118 1.29 -13.66 -4.05
C GLU A 118 2.57 -14.51 -4.23
N GLY A 119 2.46 -15.81 -3.94
CA GLY A 119 3.56 -16.77 -4.08
C GLY A 119 4.42 -16.95 -2.81
N VAL A 120 4.16 -16.18 -1.75
CA VAL A 120 4.79 -16.40 -0.45
C VAL A 120 3.98 -17.43 0.33
N GLU A 121 4.68 -18.40 0.96
CA GLU A 121 4.04 -19.45 1.75
C GLU A 121 3.25 -18.87 2.94
N PRO A 122 1.95 -19.15 3.08
CA PRO A 122 1.11 -18.57 4.13
C PRO A 122 1.60 -18.85 5.55
N GLU A 123 2.09 -20.06 5.83
CA GLU A 123 2.61 -20.42 7.16
C GLU A 123 3.87 -19.62 7.51
N SER A 124 4.73 -19.31 6.54
CA SER A 124 5.87 -18.42 6.75
C SER A 124 5.41 -17.01 7.18
N VAL A 125 4.30 -16.52 6.60
CA VAL A 125 3.71 -15.22 6.98
C VAL A 125 3.12 -15.29 8.39
N LYS A 126 2.41 -16.37 8.74
CA LYS A 126 1.85 -16.59 10.10
C LYS A 126 2.96 -16.61 11.14
N ASN A 127 4.02 -17.39 10.90
CA ASN A 127 5.16 -17.51 11.80
C ASN A 127 5.90 -16.18 11.97
N ALA A 128 6.16 -15.48 10.87
CA ALA A 128 6.78 -14.14 10.91
C ALA A 128 5.94 -13.12 11.70
N VAL A 129 4.60 -13.17 11.56
CA VAL A 129 3.72 -12.29 12.35
C VAL A 129 3.72 -12.67 13.83
N ARG A 130 3.78 -13.96 14.17
CA ARG A 130 3.92 -14.42 15.55
C ARG A 130 5.18 -13.86 16.20
N ASP A 131 6.33 -13.99 15.54
CA ASP A 131 7.61 -13.49 16.01
C ASP A 131 7.59 -11.96 16.11
N PHE A 132 7.11 -11.27 15.07
CA PHE A 132 6.93 -9.83 15.05
C PHE A 132 6.05 -9.33 16.20
N ALA A 133 4.87 -9.94 16.40
CA ALA A 133 3.93 -9.51 17.43
C ALA A 133 4.49 -9.72 18.84
N LYS A 134 5.18 -10.84 19.06
CA LYS A 134 5.88 -11.14 20.31
C LYS A 134 6.98 -10.11 20.61
N ASP A 135 7.80 -9.76 19.61
CA ASP A 135 8.91 -8.82 19.80
C ASP A 135 8.44 -7.39 20.03
N VAL A 136 7.40 -6.96 19.30
CA VAL A 136 6.92 -5.57 19.31
C VAL A 136 5.93 -5.33 20.45
N PHE A 137 5.01 -6.25 20.69
CA PHE A 137 3.87 -6.05 21.60
C PHE A 137 3.91 -6.97 22.83
N GLY A 138 4.46 -8.19 22.73
CA GLY A 138 4.31 -9.25 23.73
C GLY A 138 4.85 -8.93 25.12
N LYS A 139 5.69 -7.90 25.28
CA LYS A 139 6.18 -7.47 26.60
C LYS A 139 5.15 -6.65 27.38
N ASN A 140 4.22 -5.97 26.70
CA ASN A 140 3.36 -5.00 27.34
C ASN A 140 1.89 -5.02 26.88
N HIS A 141 1.58 -5.68 25.78
CA HIS A 141 0.23 -5.67 25.22
C HIS A 141 -0.22 -7.07 24.85
N GLU A 142 -1.42 -7.43 25.22
CA GLU A 142 -2.07 -8.64 24.72
C GLU A 142 -2.51 -8.44 23.27
N TYR A 143 -2.46 -9.52 22.51
CA TYR A 143 -2.90 -9.52 21.12
C TYR A 143 -3.48 -10.88 20.72
N VAL A 144 -4.25 -10.86 19.64
CA VAL A 144 -4.68 -12.06 18.91
C VAL A 144 -4.49 -11.85 17.43
N PHE A 145 -4.23 -12.92 16.68
CA PHE A 145 -4.09 -12.85 15.23
C PHE A 145 -4.67 -14.07 14.53
N ALA A 146 -5.04 -13.88 13.26
CA ALA A 146 -5.57 -14.91 12.38
C ALA A 146 -4.95 -14.81 10.99
N LEU A 147 -4.57 -15.94 10.40
CA LEU A 147 -4.11 -16.04 9.03
C LEU A 147 -5.30 -16.17 8.08
N HIS A 148 -5.34 -15.34 7.03
CA HIS A 148 -6.31 -15.44 5.95
C HIS A 148 -5.62 -15.82 4.64
N THR A 149 -6.17 -16.82 3.95
CA THR A 149 -5.68 -17.35 2.67
C THR A 149 -6.77 -17.34 1.58
N ASP A 150 -7.88 -16.65 1.83
CA ASP A 150 -9.01 -16.52 0.91
C ASP A 150 -8.74 -15.53 -0.24
N GLU A 151 -7.65 -14.79 -0.18
CA GLU A 151 -7.15 -13.95 -1.26
C GLU A 151 -5.77 -14.45 -1.74
N LEU A 152 -5.36 -14.03 -2.94
CA LEU A 152 -4.07 -14.42 -3.53
C LEU A 152 -2.85 -13.98 -2.68
N HIS A 153 -3.02 -12.95 -1.88
CA HIS A 153 -1.99 -12.42 -1.00
C HIS A 153 -2.20 -12.95 0.42
N PRO A 154 -1.31 -13.82 0.93
CA PRO A 154 -1.43 -14.27 2.31
C PRO A 154 -1.32 -13.08 3.26
N HIS A 155 -2.26 -12.99 4.19
CA HIS A 155 -2.31 -11.87 5.13
C HIS A 155 -2.80 -12.31 6.50
N VAL A 156 -2.27 -11.64 7.51
CA VAL A 156 -2.62 -11.88 8.91
C VAL A 156 -3.31 -10.64 9.45
N HIS A 157 -4.48 -10.84 10.04
CA HIS A 157 -5.15 -9.84 10.86
C HIS A 157 -4.63 -9.93 12.30
N LEU A 158 -4.01 -8.87 12.76
CA LEU A 158 -3.49 -8.74 14.14
C LEU A 158 -4.31 -7.69 14.88
N THR A 159 -4.86 -8.07 16.03
CA THR A 159 -5.60 -7.19 16.93
C THR A 159 -4.84 -7.07 18.24
N VAL A 160 -4.46 -5.84 18.61
CA VAL A 160 -3.66 -5.53 19.79
C VAL A 160 -4.46 -4.72 20.78
N LYS A 161 -4.47 -5.07 22.06
CA LYS A 161 -5.03 -4.21 23.13
C LYS A 161 -4.24 -2.92 23.24
N MET A 162 -4.93 -1.79 23.26
CA MET A 162 -4.28 -0.47 23.37
C MET A 162 -3.76 -0.17 24.76
N LEU A 163 -4.36 -0.72 25.82
CA LEU A 163 -3.90 -0.58 27.19
C LEU A 163 -2.82 -1.65 27.43
N GLY A 164 -1.65 -1.20 27.85
CA GLY A 164 -0.56 -2.08 28.23
C GLY A 164 -0.65 -2.53 29.68
N HIS A 165 0.08 -3.60 30.05
CA HIS A 165 0.19 -4.09 31.42
C HIS A 165 0.77 -3.05 32.36
N ASP A 166 1.57 -2.10 31.85
CA ASP A 166 2.11 -0.96 32.60
C ASP A 166 1.11 0.20 32.79
N GLY A 167 -0.15 0.03 32.35
CA GLY A 167 -1.20 1.06 32.40
C GLY A 167 -1.10 2.16 31.34
N ASN A 168 -0.05 2.13 30.50
CA ASN A 168 0.09 3.08 29.39
C ASN A 168 -0.66 2.61 28.14
N ARG A 169 -1.13 3.58 27.37
CA ARG A 169 -1.85 3.26 26.12
C ARG A 169 -0.94 3.40 24.92
N LEU A 170 -1.01 2.42 24.03
CA LEU A 170 -0.34 2.44 22.75
C LEU A 170 -0.80 3.66 21.94
N ASN A 171 0.14 4.42 21.39
CA ASN A 171 -0.14 5.60 20.58
C ASN A 171 0.77 5.64 19.34
N PRO A 172 0.49 4.79 18.34
CA PRO A 172 1.37 4.62 17.19
C PRO A 172 1.49 5.90 16.36
N ARG A 173 2.71 6.23 15.98
CA ARG A 173 3.10 7.34 15.12
C ARG A 173 3.55 6.81 13.76
N LYS A 174 3.78 7.70 12.81
CA LYS A 174 4.30 7.33 11.47
C LYS A 174 5.61 6.56 11.55
N ASP A 175 6.42 6.91 12.51
CA ASP A 175 7.73 6.30 12.72
C ASP A 175 7.63 4.88 13.26
N ASP A 176 6.66 4.63 14.16
CA ASP A 176 6.39 3.28 14.67
C ASP A 176 5.95 2.37 13.51
N LEU A 177 5.07 2.86 12.62
CA LEU A 177 4.67 2.09 11.45
C LEU A 177 5.84 1.81 10.49
N ARG A 178 6.82 2.72 10.40
CA ARG A 178 8.03 2.50 9.59
C ARG A 178 8.88 1.41 10.24
N GLN A 179 9.10 1.51 11.55
CA GLN A 179 9.84 0.51 12.32
C GLN A 179 9.16 -0.86 12.23
N TRP A 180 7.86 -0.92 12.41
CA TRP A 180 7.10 -2.19 12.32
C TRP A 180 7.18 -2.85 10.94
N ARG A 181 7.29 -2.08 9.86
CA ARG A 181 7.57 -2.67 8.54
C ARG A 181 8.97 -3.27 8.47
N ASP A 182 9.96 -2.56 9.00
CA ASP A 182 11.34 -3.07 9.08
C ASP A 182 11.43 -4.33 9.94
N ASP A 183 10.73 -4.36 11.08
CA ASP A 183 10.69 -5.51 11.99
C ASP A 183 9.96 -6.71 11.36
N PHE A 184 8.84 -6.47 10.68
CA PHE A 184 8.13 -7.53 9.96
C PHE A 184 8.96 -8.06 8.77
N ALA A 185 9.66 -7.19 8.04
CA ALA A 185 10.58 -7.63 6.98
C ALA A 185 11.74 -8.47 7.55
N LEU A 186 12.21 -8.16 8.75
CA LEU A 186 13.22 -8.98 9.45
C LEU A 186 12.63 -10.35 9.80
N ALA A 187 11.47 -10.39 10.43
CA ALA A 187 10.80 -11.64 10.79
C ALA A 187 10.52 -12.52 9.54
N MET A 188 10.15 -11.93 8.41
CA MET A 188 10.00 -12.68 7.14
C MET A 188 11.32 -13.29 6.67
N ARG A 189 12.44 -12.56 6.79
CA ARG A 189 13.76 -13.08 6.43
C ARG A 189 14.20 -14.23 7.36
N ASP A 190 13.85 -14.16 8.64
CA ASP A 190 14.13 -15.24 9.60
C ASP A 190 13.32 -16.50 9.25
N GLN A 191 12.20 -16.37 8.54
CA GLN A 191 11.44 -17.48 7.93
C GLN A 191 11.95 -17.87 6.52
N GLY A 192 13.12 -17.38 6.08
CA GLY A 192 13.73 -17.70 4.80
C GLY A 192 13.13 -16.98 3.58
N VAL A 193 12.27 -16.00 3.77
CA VAL A 193 11.66 -15.22 2.69
C VAL A 193 12.44 -13.92 2.47
N ASP A 194 12.98 -13.70 1.28
CA ASP A 194 13.64 -12.45 0.92
C ASP A 194 12.61 -11.30 0.90
N ALA A 195 12.63 -10.50 1.96
CA ALA A 195 11.68 -9.42 2.18
C ALA A 195 12.36 -8.13 2.62
N GLU A 196 11.81 -7.00 2.20
CA GLU A 196 12.26 -5.66 2.57
C GLU A 196 11.09 -4.69 2.78
N ALA A 197 11.34 -3.66 3.59
CA ALA A 197 10.41 -2.57 3.87
C ALA A 197 10.93 -1.27 3.24
N THR A 198 10.82 -1.16 1.93
CA THR A 198 11.30 0.01 1.20
C THR A 198 10.14 0.82 0.61
N PRO A 199 10.26 2.16 0.53
CA PRO A 199 9.24 2.96 -0.15
C PRO A 199 9.15 2.57 -1.62
N ARG A 200 7.94 2.51 -2.17
CA ARG A 200 7.70 2.21 -3.59
C ARG A 200 8.50 3.10 -4.54
N ALA A 201 8.64 4.38 -4.19
CA ALA A 201 9.41 5.33 -4.99
C ALA A 201 10.87 4.88 -5.17
N SER A 202 11.47 4.24 -4.16
CA SER A 202 12.83 3.67 -4.22
C SER A 202 12.95 2.56 -5.27
N ARG A 203 11.85 1.91 -5.60
CA ARG A 203 11.74 0.86 -6.64
C ARG A 203 11.22 1.39 -7.99
N GLY A 204 11.20 2.71 -8.18
CA GLY A 204 10.71 3.35 -9.41
C GLY A 204 9.18 3.36 -9.55
N ILE A 205 8.43 2.94 -8.54
CA ILE A 205 6.96 2.86 -8.60
C ILE A 205 6.36 4.19 -8.13
N VAL A 206 5.88 4.98 -9.07
CA VAL A 206 5.27 6.30 -8.83
C VAL A 206 3.78 6.20 -8.56
N LYS A 207 3.12 5.30 -9.28
CA LYS A 207 1.67 5.14 -9.24
C LYS A 207 1.18 4.62 -7.90
N LYS A 208 0.19 5.31 -7.31
CA LYS A 208 -0.51 4.79 -6.13
C LYS A 208 -1.36 3.57 -6.51
N PRO A 209 -1.47 2.57 -5.64
CA PRO A 209 -2.42 1.49 -5.86
C PRO A 209 -3.83 2.05 -5.88
N GLU A 210 -4.68 1.44 -6.68
CA GLU A 210 -6.08 1.80 -6.72
C GLU A 210 -6.75 1.57 -5.37
N SER A 211 -7.59 2.51 -4.94
CA SER A 211 -8.31 2.35 -3.68
C SER A 211 -9.30 1.17 -3.75
N GLN A 212 -9.45 0.44 -2.65
CA GLN A 212 -10.38 -0.67 -2.55
C GLN A 212 -11.81 -0.26 -2.93
N VAL A 213 -12.23 0.94 -2.52
CA VAL A 213 -13.55 1.49 -2.86
C VAL A 213 -13.75 1.60 -4.38
N ILE A 214 -12.76 2.11 -5.11
CA ILE A 214 -12.83 2.22 -6.57
C ILE A 214 -12.91 0.83 -7.20
N ARG A 215 -12.06 -0.12 -6.74
CA ARG A 215 -12.12 -1.51 -7.21
C ARG A 215 -13.49 -2.16 -6.99
N HIS A 216 -14.10 -1.99 -5.80
CA HIS A 216 -15.44 -2.50 -5.52
C HIS A 216 -16.50 -1.86 -6.42
N ILE A 217 -16.44 -0.55 -6.67
CA ILE A 217 -17.36 0.12 -7.58
C ILE A 217 -17.24 -0.44 -9.01
N GLU A 218 -16.04 -0.70 -9.48
CA GLU A 218 -15.79 -1.16 -10.86
C GLU A 218 -16.02 -2.65 -11.04
N LYS A 219 -15.73 -3.46 -10.02
CA LYS A 219 -15.99 -4.90 -10.02
C LYS A 219 -17.48 -5.21 -9.79
N GLY A 220 -18.16 -4.34 -9.06
CA GLY A 220 -19.51 -4.60 -8.56
C GLY A 220 -19.53 -5.64 -7.42
N ASP A 221 -20.70 -5.89 -6.89
CA ASP A 221 -20.95 -6.90 -5.87
C ASP A 221 -22.33 -7.58 -6.11
N LYS A 222 -22.79 -8.41 -5.17
CA LYS A 222 -24.07 -9.10 -5.27
C LYS A 222 -25.27 -8.14 -5.33
N THR A 223 -25.11 -6.92 -4.85
CA THR A 223 -26.17 -5.91 -4.75
C THR A 223 -26.05 -4.79 -5.79
N HIS A 224 -24.84 -4.54 -6.29
CA HIS A 224 -24.54 -3.44 -7.20
C HIS A 224 -23.83 -3.93 -8.46
N LYS A 225 -24.38 -3.57 -9.62
CA LYS A 225 -23.73 -3.84 -10.91
C LYS A 225 -22.42 -3.08 -11.05
N PRO A 226 -21.42 -3.64 -11.75
CA PRO A 226 -20.19 -2.93 -12.10
C PRO A 226 -20.49 -1.59 -12.78
N ARG A 227 -19.80 -0.55 -12.34
CA ARG A 227 -19.92 0.79 -12.93
C ARG A 227 -18.59 1.53 -12.91
N LYS A 228 -18.37 2.40 -13.87
CA LYS A 228 -17.17 3.23 -13.90
C LYS A 228 -17.15 4.20 -12.71
N SER A 229 -16.01 4.31 -12.03
CA SER A 229 -15.82 5.27 -10.94
C SER A 229 -15.95 6.70 -11.46
N LYS A 230 -16.76 7.53 -10.80
CA LYS A 230 -16.88 8.96 -11.14
C LYS A 230 -15.53 9.69 -11.06
N VAL A 231 -14.68 9.32 -10.09
CA VAL A 231 -13.34 9.91 -9.95
C VAL A 231 -12.47 9.62 -11.16
N LYS A 232 -12.46 8.37 -11.66
CA LYS A 232 -11.72 8.02 -12.89
C LYS A 232 -12.30 8.72 -14.13
N ALA A 233 -13.63 8.75 -14.22
CA ALA A 233 -14.30 9.43 -15.34
C ALA A 233 -13.94 10.93 -15.39
N LEU A 234 -13.95 11.63 -14.27
CA LEU A 234 -13.56 13.04 -14.19
C LEU A 234 -12.10 13.26 -14.59
N LYS A 235 -11.17 12.40 -14.08
CA LYS A 235 -9.75 12.47 -14.49
C LYS A 235 -9.57 12.30 -16.00
N GLU A 236 -10.29 11.36 -16.62
CA GLU A 236 -10.23 11.16 -18.07
C GLU A 236 -10.80 12.36 -18.83
N LEU A 237 -11.92 12.95 -18.37
CA LEU A 237 -12.49 14.16 -18.98
C LEU A 237 -11.52 15.34 -18.91
N GLU A 238 -10.87 15.58 -17.75
CA GLU A 238 -9.85 16.61 -17.63
C GLU A 238 -8.70 16.42 -18.64
N VAL A 239 -8.24 15.17 -18.82
CA VAL A 239 -7.17 14.88 -19.77
C VAL A 239 -7.63 15.05 -21.22
N ILE A 240 -8.89 14.71 -21.54
CA ILE A 240 -9.47 14.94 -22.86
C ILE A 240 -9.51 16.45 -23.19
N GLU A 241 -9.93 17.28 -22.23
CA GLU A 241 -9.95 18.74 -22.43
C GLU A 241 -8.54 19.31 -22.63
N GLU A 242 -7.52 18.78 -21.92
CA GLU A 242 -6.13 19.16 -22.16
C GLU A 242 -5.64 18.75 -23.54
N ILE A 243 -5.96 17.54 -24.00
CA ILE A 243 -5.61 17.09 -25.35
C ILE A 243 -6.26 18.01 -26.40
N LYS A 244 -7.53 18.39 -26.23
CA LYS A 244 -8.23 19.31 -27.13
C LYS A 244 -7.57 20.68 -27.13
N ALA A 245 -7.22 21.21 -25.97
CA ALA A 245 -6.54 22.49 -25.84
C ALA A 245 -5.18 22.49 -26.56
N GLU A 246 -4.39 21.43 -26.41
CA GLU A 246 -3.12 21.28 -27.11
C GLU A 246 -3.28 21.16 -28.64
N ILE A 247 -4.29 20.44 -29.11
CA ILE A 247 -4.62 20.36 -30.55
C ILE A 247 -4.97 21.76 -31.08
N ASN A 248 -5.61 22.61 -30.28
CA ASN A 248 -5.95 23.99 -30.62
C ASN A 248 -4.77 24.97 -30.41
N GLY A 249 -3.55 24.48 -30.21
CA GLY A 249 -2.33 25.29 -30.13
C GLY A 249 -2.05 25.89 -28.75
N GLN A 250 -2.80 25.48 -27.70
CA GLN A 250 -2.49 25.90 -26.34
C GLN A 250 -1.28 25.11 -25.80
N PRO A 251 -0.42 25.73 -24.98
CA PRO A 251 0.71 25.03 -24.40
C PRO A 251 0.24 23.92 -23.44
N PRO A 252 1.00 22.81 -23.33
CA PRO A 252 0.69 21.73 -22.38
C PRO A 252 0.56 22.24 -20.95
N VAL A 253 -0.44 21.79 -20.23
CA VAL A 253 -0.64 22.14 -18.82
C VAL A 253 0.42 21.46 -17.97
N GLU A 254 1.39 22.23 -17.48
CA GLU A 254 2.40 21.75 -16.54
C GLU A 254 1.90 21.86 -15.10
N ARG A 255 1.81 20.73 -14.42
CA ARG A 255 1.41 20.67 -13.00
C ARG A 255 2.65 20.52 -12.10
N VAL A 256 2.71 21.34 -11.07
CA VAL A 256 3.83 21.37 -10.12
C VAL A 256 4.11 20.00 -9.52
N TRP A 257 3.06 19.26 -9.12
CA TRP A 257 3.23 17.93 -8.51
C TRP A 257 3.75 16.87 -9.49
N ASP A 258 3.38 16.94 -10.79
CA ASP A 258 3.94 16.03 -11.80
C ASP A 258 5.44 16.29 -11.97
N LYS A 259 5.85 17.56 -12.05
CA LYS A 259 7.28 17.92 -12.05
C LYS A 259 8.01 17.41 -10.83
N MET A 260 7.44 17.58 -9.63
CA MET A 260 8.05 17.11 -8.39
C MET A 260 8.22 15.58 -8.38
N ILE A 261 7.21 14.83 -8.82
CA ILE A 261 7.27 13.37 -8.91
C ILE A 261 8.37 12.93 -9.88
N LEU A 262 8.39 13.50 -11.07
CA LEU A 262 9.40 13.20 -12.09
C LEU A 262 10.81 13.52 -11.60
N GLN A 263 10.99 14.69 -10.97
CA GLN A 263 12.28 15.09 -10.40
C GLN A 263 12.72 14.16 -9.28
N GLN A 264 11.84 13.79 -8.36
CA GLN A 264 12.14 12.84 -7.29
C GLN A 264 12.60 11.50 -7.86
N GLN A 265 11.93 10.99 -8.89
CA GLN A 265 12.31 9.72 -9.52
C GLN A 265 13.68 9.80 -10.22
N ARG A 266 13.99 10.91 -10.88
CA ARG A 266 15.32 11.14 -11.47
C ARG A 266 16.40 11.15 -10.38
N THR A 267 16.13 11.83 -9.27
CA THR A 267 17.06 11.88 -8.12
C THR A 267 17.31 10.49 -7.52
N ILE A 268 16.24 9.68 -7.33
CA ILE A 268 16.35 8.31 -6.80
C ILE A 268 17.18 7.43 -7.73
N ARG A 269 16.89 7.44 -9.04
CA ARG A 269 17.64 6.65 -10.02
C ARG A 269 19.10 7.11 -10.12
N GLY A 270 19.33 8.42 -10.08
CA GLY A 270 20.68 9.00 -10.03
C GLY A 270 21.45 8.53 -8.80
N ALA A 271 20.80 8.48 -7.63
CA ALA A 271 21.41 7.98 -6.41
C ALA A 271 21.73 6.47 -6.49
N TRP A 272 20.87 5.65 -7.04
CA TRP A 272 21.16 4.23 -7.30
C TRP A 272 22.37 4.05 -8.22
N LEU A 273 22.42 4.77 -9.35
CA LEU A 273 23.51 4.70 -10.30
C LEU A 273 24.81 5.26 -9.70
N GLY A 274 24.72 6.33 -8.91
CA GLY A 274 25.86 6.86 -8.14
C GLY A 274 26.44 5.83 -7.18
N ALA A 275 25.57 5.12 -6.44
CA ALA A 275 25.99 4.03 -5.57
C ALA A 275 26.69 2.90 -6.35
N ALA A 276 26.13 2.49 -7.48
CA ALA A 276 26.71 1.45 -8.34
C ALA A 276 28.11 1.85 -8.84
N ASN A 277 28.29 3.10 -9.28
CA ASN A 277 29.58 3.59 -9.74
C ASN A 277 30.63 3.59 -8.62
N GLU A 278 30.28 4.08 -7.43
CA GLU A 278 31.21 4.07 -6.29
C GLU A 278 31.57 2.64 -5.83
N LEU A 279 30.61 1.71 -5.85
CA LEU A 279 30.85 0.30 -5.52
C LEU A 279 31.74 -0.40 -6.54
N ARG A 280 31.64 -0.06 -7.82
CA ARG A 280 32.47 -0.64 -8.89
C ARG A 280 33.96 -0.33 -8.71
N GLU A 281 34.27 0.84 -8.15
CA GLU A 281 35.65 1.31 -7.92
C GLU A 281 36.27 0.69 -6.66
N THR A 282 35.51 -0.07 -5.86
CA THR A 282 36.07 -0.78 -4.70
C THR A 282 36.84 -2.03 -5.13
N PRO A 283 37.86 -2.45 -4.35
CA PRO A 283 38.57 -3.68 -4.64
C PRO A 283 37.77 -4.94 -4.33
N ASP A 284 36.71 -4.84 -3.53
CA ASP A 284 35.91 -5.96 -3.06
C ASP A 284 35.04 -6.56 -4.20
N PRO A 285 35.20 -7.83 -4.56
CA PRO A 285 34.37 -8.47 -5.57
C PRO A 285 32.86 -8.45 -5.25
N SER A 286 32.49 -8.48 -3.97
CA SER A 286 31.07 -8.43 -3.55
C SER A 286 30.45 -7.08 -3.86
N ASP A 287 31.19 -6.00 -3.71
CA ASP A 287 30.74 -4.65 -4.06
C ASP A 287 30.58 -4.50 -5.60
N LYS A 288 31.47 -5.10 -6.38
CA LYS A 288 31.37 -5.12 -7.85
C LYS A 288 30.13 -5.87 -8.32
N ASN A 289 29.83 -7.02 -7.69
CA ASN A 289 28.60 -7.77 -7.97
C ASN A 289 27.36 -6.94 -7.61
N LEU A 290 27.34 -6.31 -6.45
CA LEU A 290 26.27 -5.41 -6.03
C LEU A 290 26.11 -4.23 -7.00
N SER A 291 27.19 -3.67 -7.50
CA SER A 291 27.13 -2.64 -8.56
C SER A 291 26.37 -3.12 -9.79
N GLY A 292 26.66 -4.35 -10.27
CA GLY A 292 25.97 -4.97 -11.40
C GLY A 292 24.46 -5.18 -11.11
N ASP A 293 24.15 -5.71 -9.92
CA ASP A 293 22.76 -5.91 -9.48
C ASP A 293 21.98 -4.58 -9.48
N ILE A 294 22.55 -3.52 -8.96
CA ILE A 294 21.93 -2.18 -8.92
C ILE A 294 21.73 -1.62 -10.34
N GLN A 295 22.69 -1.76 -11.23
CA GLN A 295 22.56 -1.29 -12.61
C GLN A 295 21.42 -2.01 -13.34
N SER A 296 21.36 -3.32 -13.21
CA SER A 296 20.29 -4.15 -13.77
C SER A 296 18.92 -3.78 -13.20
N PHE A 297 18.85 -3.55 -11.89
CA PHE A 297 17.64 -3.11 -11.21
C PHE A 297 17.14 -1.76 -11.72
N VAL A 298 18.03 -0.76 -11.86
CA VAL A 298 17.64 0.56 -12.39
C VAL A 298 17.20 0.49 -13.84
N ALA A 299 17.87 -0.34 -14.65
CA ALA A 299 17.47 -0.56 -16.04
C ALA A 299 16.08 -1.22 -16.16
N ALA A 300 15.73 -2.11 -15.23
CA ALA A 300 14.43 -2.76 -15.17
C ALA A 300 13.31 -1.89 -14.54
N MET A 301 13.64 -0.75 -13.94
CA MET A 301 12.61 0.12 -13.36
C MET A 301 11.61 0.59 -14.41
N PRO A 302 10.30 0.68 -14.07
CA PRO A 302 9.27 1.20 -14.97
C PRO A 302 9.64 2.58 -15.52
N LYS A 303 9.17 2.92 -16.72
CA LYS A 303 9.30 4.27 -17.26
C LYS A 303 8.86 5.31 -16.22
N ILE A 304 9.59 6.42 -16.13
CA ILE A 304 9.21 7.51 -15.22
C ILE A 304 7.99 8.20 -15.81
N ASP A 305 6.80 7.87 -15.28
CA ASP A 305 5.55 8.43 -15.78
C ASP A 305 4.55 8.65 -14.65
N THR A 306 3.63 9.58 -14.81
CA THR A 306 2.55 9.82 -13.85
C THR A 306 1.26 9.16 -14.35
N GLU A 307 0.31 8.89 -13.44
CA GLU A 307 -1.01 8.35 -13.80
C GLU A 307 -1.67 9.17 -14.93
N ARG A 308 -1.47 10.49 -14.89
CA ARG A 308 -2.03 11.41 -15.88
C ARG A 308 -1.39 11.25 -17.27
N HIS A 309 -0.07 11.13 -17.32
CA HIS A 309 0.63 10.88 -18.59
C HIS A 309 0.22 9.52 -19.18
N GLU A 310 0.06 8.49 -18.38
CA GLU A 310 -0.46 7.20 -18.84
C GLU A 310 -1.88 7.31 -19.40
N ILE A 311 -2.78 8.03 -18.71
CA ILE A 311 -4.14 8.28 -19.20
C ILE A 311 -4.08 9.02 -20.55
N LYS A 312 -3.24 10.04 -20.65
CA LYS A 312 -3.07 10.84 -21.86
C LYS A 312 -2.55 10.00 -23.03
N ALA A 313 -1.50 9.22 -22.80
CA ALA A 313 -0.93 8.32 -23.82
C ALA A 313 -1.98 7.31 -24.31
N ARG A 314 -2.70 6.66 -23.42
CA ARG A 314 -3.76 5.70 -23.74
C ARG A 314 -4.91 6.34 -24.53
N LEU A 315 -5.29 7.57 -24.20
CA LEU A 315 -6.35 8.28 -24.92
C LEU A 315 -5.89 8.67 -26.34
N ILE A 316 -4.68 9.17 -26.48
CA ILE A 316 -4.10 9.52 -27.79
C ILE A 316 -4.04 8.27 -28.68
N GLU A 317 -3.53 7.15 -28.17
CA GLU A 317 -3.48 5.88 -28.90
C GLU A 317 -4.88 5.42 -29.33
N ARG A 318 -5.87 5.50 -28.43
CA ARG A 318 -7.26 5.15 -28.75
C ARG A 318 -7.85 6.04 -29.85
N PHE A 319 -7.55 7.32 -29.83
CA PHE A 319 -8.03 8.25 -30.89
C PHE A 319 -7.31 8.01 -32.21
N SER A 320 -6.02 7.67 -32.23
CA SER A 320 -5.32 7.32 -33.47
C SER A 320 -5.88 6.07 -34.12
N ILE A 321 -6.09 5.00 -33.34
CA ILE A 321 -6.72 3.75 -33.84
C ILE A 321 -8.13 4.02 -34.38
N GLN A 322 -8.93 4.85 -33.72
CA GLN A 322 -10.27 5.20 -34.23
C GLN A 322 -10.21 5.98 -35.57
N ARG A 323 -9.22 6.85 -35.71
CA ARG A 323 -8.99 7.58 -36.99
C ARG A 323 -8.58 6.64 -38.11
N GLU A 324 -7.66 5.72 -37.85
CA GLU A 324 -7.23 4.73 -38.84
C GLU A 324 -8.38 3.82 -39.27
N ASN A 325 -9.17 3.31 -38.32
CA ASN A 325 -10.34 2.49 -38.62
C ASN A 325 -11.43 3.26 -39.38
N ALA A 326 -11.61 4.56 -39.11
CA ALA A 326 -12.56 5.40 -39.85
C ALA A 326 -12.10 5.68 -41.29
N GLN A 327 -10.80 5.65 -41.55
CA GLN A 327 -10.23 5.81 -42.90
C GLN A 327 -10.24 4.54 -43.73
N VAL A 328 -10.31 3.37 -43.08
CA VAL A 328 -10.32 2.06 -43.74
C VAL A 328 -11.72 1.66 -44.23
N ILE A 329 -12.80 2.36 -43.83
CA ILE A 329 -14.16 2.11 -44.35
C ILE A 329 -14.40 3.01 -45.56
N PRO A 330 -14.31 2.51 -46.83
CA PRO A 330 -14.64 3.31 -47.99
C PRO A 330 -16.18 3.44 -48.07
N GLY A 331 -16.70 4.60 -47.73
CA GLY A 331 -18.13 4.89 -47.91
C GLY A 331 -18.86 5.68 -46.83
N ALA A 332 -18.22 6.05 -45.72
CA ALA A 332 -18.86 6.80 -44.63
C ALA A 332 -18.52 8.31 -44.66
N GLY A 333 -18.43 8.86 -45.84
CA GLY A 333 -18.20 10.29 -46.03
C GLY A 333 -19.47 11.04 -46.38
N GLN A 334 -20.44 11.17 -45.45
CA GLN A 334 -21.50 12.20 -45.42
C GLN A 334 -22.50 11.90 -44.31
N THR A 335 -22.16 12.01 -43.05
CA THR A 335 -23.10 12.26 -41.93
C THR A 335 -22.34 12.50 -40.62
N ALA A 336 -21.45 13.49 -40.63
CA ALA A 336 -20.76 13.92 -39.39
C ALA A 336 -21.06 15.42 -39.16
N ASN A 337 -22.34 15.78 -39.18
CA ASN A 337 -22.77 17.11 -38.72
C ASN A 337 -24.16 17.03 -38.13
N GLN A 338 -24.29 16.32 -37.03
CA GLN A 338 -25.39 16.46 -36.06
C GLN A 338 -25.01 15.73 -34.79
N ILE A 339 -24.22 16.38 -33.97
CA ILE A 339 -24.23 16.06 -32.53
C ILE A 339 -25.37 16.91 -31.98
N GLU A 340 -26.55 16.31 -31.91
CA GLU A 340 -27.69 16.87 -31.23
C GLU A 340 -27.30 17.12 -29.76
N THR A 341 -27.47 18.36 -29.39
CA THR A 341 -27.53 18.81 -28.01
C THR A 341 -28.73 18.14 -27.34
N SER A 342 -28.50 17.22 -26.44
CA SER A 342 -29.52 16.60 -25.60
C SER A 342 -30.25 17.64 -24.77
N PRO A 343 -31.57 17.46 -24.57
CA PRO A 343 -32.46 18.49 -24.06
C PRO A 343 -32.29 18.72 -22.54
N LYS A 344 -32.57 19.96 -22.18
CA LYS A 344 -32.69 20.53 -20.86
C LYS A 344 -33.34 19.56 -19.85
N SER A 345 -32.66 19.32 -18.76
CA SER A 345 -33.23 18.75 -17.54
C SER A 345 -34.36 19.64 -17.02
N LYS A 346 -35.54 19.07 -16.93
CA LYS A 346 -36.69 19.68 -16.21
C LYS A 346 -36.33 19.81 -14.73
N GLU A 347 -36.46 20.99 -14.20
CA GLU A 347 -36.51 21.25 -12.76
C GLU A 347 -37.68 20.46 -12.14
N PRO A 348 -37.50 19.86 -10.95
CA PRO A 348 -38.62 19.32 -10.21
C PRO A 348 -39.33 20.46 -9.47
N GLU A 349 -40.62 20.62 -9.77
CA GLU A 349 -41.58 21.44 -9.03
C GLU A 349 -41.52 21.07 -7.53
N SER A 350 -41.41 22.12 -6.73
CA SER A 350 -41.64 22.09 -5.28
C SER A 350 -43.06 21.67 -4.99
N LYS A 351 -43.27 20.53 -4.35
CA LYS A 351 -44.49 20.24 -3.65
C LYS A 351 -44.32 20.48 -2.17
N ASP A 352 -44.99 21.51 -1.70
CA ASP A 352 -45.29 21.77 -0.31
C ASP A 352 -45.79 20.51 0.40
N LEU A 353 -45.20 20.17 1.50
CA LEU A 353 -45.77 19.24 2.48
C LEU A 353 -45.83 19.94 3.82
N GLU A 354 -46.97 20.58 4.05
CA GLU A 354 -47.50 20.78 5.39
C GLU A 354 -47.94 19.41 5.98
N ARG A 355 -47.30 18.99 7.02
CA ARG A 355 -47.82 18.46 8.29
C ARG A 355 -46.72 17.78 9.10
#